data_5bd17adf61669a40e62affb57124b417
#
_entry.id   5bd17adf61669a40e62affb57124b417
#
_cell.length_a   1.000
_cell.length_b   1.000
_cell.length_c   1.000
_cell.angle_alpha   90.00
_cell.angle_beta   90.00
_cell.angle_gamma   90.00
#
_symmetry.space_group_name_H-M   'P 1'
#
loop_
_entity.id
_entity.type
_entity.pdbx_description
1 polymer ?
#
loop_
_entity_poly.entity_id
_entity_poly.type
_entity_poly.pdbx_seq_one_letter_code
_entity_poly.pdbx_strand_id
1 'polypeptide(L)'
;MRRGLFLAISLAAGSAALAGQAALGADAALAGEAALDGVKDIVLHMEDGKALTVGTVTFTSDGDSSRFKIDFDDTKFTQYFLSMREFKCIEGPEILCHVPYPYPNPRVVTARDLSWLEHDLLFVYKRPADYGAKMAHGLVYSLTMTSDGFIGKPQSIDLDEIASPPADLGTAFFTGEHRYHIQPGTRWFESVTIEPHR
;
A
#
# COMPACT_ATOMS: atom_id res chain seq x y z
N MET A 1 41.08 7.67 71.44
CA MET A 1 41.34 6.48 70.58
C MET A 1 40.05 5.86 70.16
N ARG A 2 39.55 6.11 68.89
CA ARG A 2 38.53 5.33 68.24
C ARG A 2 38.81 5.38 66.75
N ARG A 3 39.16 4.23 66.17
CA ARG A 3 39.43 4.04 64.79
C ARG A 3 38.10 3.89 64.03
N GLY A 4 37.83 4.78 63.09
CA GLY A 4 36.70 4.66 62.12
C GLY A 4 37.14 3.80 60.94
N LEU A 5 36.36 2.77 60.70
CA LEU A 5 36.47 1.84 59.54
C LEU A 5 35.69 2.42 58.40
N PHE A 6 36.33 2.82 57.29
CA PHE A 6 35.63 3.20 56.04
C PHE A 6 35.41 1.97 55.19
N LEU A 7 34.13 1.66 54.97
CA LEU A 7 33.70 0.62 54.06
C LEU A 7 33.57 1.21 52.65
N ALA A 8 34.41 0.75 51.73
CA ALA A 8 34.32 1.11 50.33
C ALA A 8 33.27 0.21 49.63
N ILE A 9 32.19 0.81 49.17
CA ILE A 9 31.17 0.13 48.33
C ILE A 9 31.58 0.35 46.88
N SER A 10 31.99 -0.72 46.20
CA SER A 10 32.23 -0.74 44.75
C SER A 10 30.88 -0.90 44.03
N LEU A 11 30.44 0.15 43.32
CA LEU A 11 29.36 0.05 42.34
C LEU A 11 29.91 -0.56 41.05
N ALA A 12 29.53 -1.81 40.75
CA ALA A 12 29.63 -2.40 39.44
C ALA A 12 28.32 -2.07 38.68
N ALA A 13 28.34 -1.00 37.89
CA ALA A 13 27.23 -0.69 37.00
C ALA A 13 27.37 -1.50 35.70
N GLY A 14 26.38 -2.38 35.45
CA GLY A 14 26.38 -3.30 34.33
C GLY A 14 26.13 -2.62 32.98
N SER A 15 27.01 -2.98 32.03
CA SER A 15 26.92 -2.62 30.62
C SER A 15 26.18 -3.76 29.86
N ALA A 16 24.88 -3.88 29.99
CA ALA A 16 24.12 -4.95 29.34
C ALA A 16 22.90 -4.47 28.48
N ALA A 17 22.79 -3.17 28.16
CA ALA A 17 21.59 -2.63 27.52
C ALA A 17 21.73 -2.23 26.03
N LEU A 18 22.87 -2.44 25.38
CA LEU A 18 23.12 -1.95 24.02
C LEU A 18 23.04 -3.02 22.91
N ALA A 19 23.00 -4.31 23.24
CA ALA A 19 22.99 -5.38 22.23
C ALA A 19 21.58 -5.68 21.65
N GLY A 20 20.50 -5.35 22.35
CA GLY A 20 19.14 -5.68 21.91
C GLY A 20 18.55 -4.74 20.85
N GLN A 21 19.01 -3.51 20.76
CA GLN A 21 18.47 -2.52 19.82
C GLN A 21 19.04 -2.65 18.41
N ALA A 22 20.25 -3.15 18.26
CA ALA A 22 20.87 -3.37 16.96
C ALA A 22 20.26 -4.55 16.19
N ALA A 23 19.82 -5.61 16.87
CA ALA A 23 19.20 -6.78 16.24
C ALA A 23 17.82 -6.47 15.67
N LEU A 24 16.98 -5.72 16.40
CA LEU A 24 15.65 -5.34 15.93
C LEU A 24 15.72 -4.38 14.73
N GLY A 25 16.73 -3.54 14.65
CA GLY A 25 16.94 -2.64 13.51
C GLY A 25 17.40 -3.37 12.24
N ALA A 26 18.22 -4.39 12.38
CA ALA A 26 18.69 -5.21 11.25
C ALA A 26 17.58 -6.06 10.63
N ASP A 27 16.73 -6.69 11.46
CA ASP A 27 15.60 -7.48 10.99
C ASP A 27 14.55 -6.63 10.26
N ALA A 28 14.29 -5.42 10.75
CA ALA A 28 13.36 -4.49 10.11
C ALA A 28 13.91 -3.95 8.77
N ALA A 29 15.21 -3.73 8.66
CA ALA A 29 15.86 -3.30 7.42
C ALA A 29 15.83 -4.42 6.36
N LEU A 30 16.15 -5.66 6.74
CA LEU A 30 16.09 -6.83 5.86
C LEU A 30 14.66 -7.13 5.39
N ALA A 31 13.67 -6.99 6.27
CA ALA A 31 12.26 -7.11 5.93
C ALA A 31 11.83 -6.04 4.90
N GLY A 32 12.26 -4.80 5.07
CA GLY A 32 12.00 -3.71 4.13
C GLY A 32 12.62 -3.96 2.75
N GLU A 33 13.84 -4.49 2.68
CA GLU A 33 14.47 -4.89 1.43
C GLU A 33 13.71 -6.02 0.73
N ALA A 34 13.30 -7.07 1.44
CA ALA A 34 12.54 -8.18 0.89
C ALA A 34 11.15 -7.75 0.38
N ALA A 35 10.52 -6.77 1.02
CA ALA A 35 9.25 -6.22 0.59
C ALA A 35 9.36 -5.43 -0.73
N LEU A 36 10.48 -4.74 -0.95
CA LEU A 36 10.71 -3.83 -2.08
C LEU A 36 11.58 -4.45 -3.19
N ASP A 37 11.60 -5.78 -3.32
CA ASP A 37 12.35 -6.47 -4.38
C ASP A 37 11.55 -7.64 -4.98
N GLY A 38 11.84 -7.93 -6.27
CA GLY A 38 11.29 -9.05 -7.01
C GLY A 38 9.85 -8.89 -7.45
N VAL A 39 9.26 -10.02 -7.89
CA VAL A 39 7.87 -10.08 -8.37
C VAL A 39 6.95 -10.48 -7.21
N LYS A 40 5.82 -9.79 -7.11
CA LYS A 40 4.79 -10.04 -6.09
C LYS A 40 3.41 -10.07 -6.72
N ASP A 41 2.53 -10.90 -6.18
CA ASP A 41 1.13 -10.96 -6.58
C ASP A 41 0.33 -9.83 -5.92
N ILE A 42 -0.59 -9.22 -6.67
CA ILE A 42 -1.58 -8.28 -6.16
C ILE A 42 -2.88 -9.05 -5.94
N VAL A 43 -3.29 -9.19 -4.70
CA VAL A 43 -4.44 -10.01 -4.30
C VAL A 43 -5.48 -9.15 -3.59
N LEU A 44 -6.68 -9.10 -4.14
CA LEU A 44 -7.85 -8.46 -3.54
C LEU A 44 -8.60 -9.47 -2.66
N HIS A 45 -8.89 -9.11 -1.41
CA HIS A 45 -9.58 -9.97 -0.44
C HIS A 45 -11.01 -9.50 -0.24
N MET A 46 -11.95 -10.44 -0.29
CA MET A 46 -13.39 -10.21 -0.14
C MET A 46 -13.83 -10.44 1.31
N GLU A 47 -14.97 -9.86 1.69
CA GLU A 47 -15.58 -10.04 3.01
C GLU A 47 -15.85 -11.52 3.35
N ASP A 48 -16.21 -12.34 2.36
CA ASP A 48 -16.50 -13.76 2.53
C ASP A 48 -15.24 -14.65 2.66
N GLY A 49 -14.08 -14.04 2.79
CA GLY A 49 -12.78 -14.72 2.92
C GLY A 49 -12.19 -15.21 1.60
N LYS A 50 -12.87 -15.00 0.48
CA LYS A 50 -12.29 -15.30 -0.84
C LYS A 50 -11.25 -14.25 -1.23
N ALA A 51 -10.35 -14.66 -2.12
CA ALA A 51 -9.30 -13.80 -2.64
C ALA A 51 -9.22 -13.92 -4.16
N LEU A 52 -8.84 -12.84 -4.81
CA LEU A 52 -8.67 -12.76 -6.26
C LEU A 52 -7.32 -12.11 -6.59
N THR A 53 -6.42 -12.90 -7.16
CA THR A 53 -5.18 -12.35 -7.75
C THR A 53 -5.54 -11.57 -9.01
N VAL A 54 -5.19 -10.30 -9.06
CA VAL A 54 -5.58 -9.37 -10.14
C VAL A 54 -4.41 -8.93 -11.00
N GLY A 55 -3.20 -9.32 -10.64
CA GLY A 55 -1.99 -8.98 -11.39
C GLY A 55 -0.75 -9.15 -10.55
N THR A 56 0.35 -8.62 -11.04
CA THR A 56 1.64 -8.62 -10.36
C THR A 56 2.21 -7.22 -10.29
N VAL A 57 3.08 -7.01 -9.32
CA VAL A 57 3.98 -5.86 -9.29
C VAL A 57 5.41 -6.37 -9.23
N THR A 58 6.26 -5.83 -10.09
CA THR A 58 7.70 -6.09 -10.10
C THR A 58 8.41 -4.91 -9.46
N PHE A 59 9.19 -5.19 -8.42
CA PHE A 59 10.07 -4.22 -7.79
C PHE A 59 11.52 -4.45 -8.26
N THR A 60 12.23 -3.36 -8.51
CA THR A 60 13.66 -3.36 -8.84
C THR A 60 14.35 -2.41 -7.88
N SER A 61 15.13 -2.97 -6.98
CA SER A 61 15.85 -2.20 -5.95
C SER A 61 16.87 -1.24 -6.57
N ASP A 62 16.94 -0.03 -6.02
CA ASP A 62 17.85 1.05 -6.42
C ASP A 62 18.30 1.82 -5.15
N GLY A 63 19.22 1.21 -4.39
CA GLY A 63 19.67 1.72 -3.09
C GLY A 63 18.54 1.74 -2.06
N ASP A 64 18.23 2.91 -1.51
CA ASP A 64 17.18 3.10 -0.48
C ASP A 64 15.77 3.18 -1.07
N SER A 65 15.62 3.04 -2.39
CA SER A 65 14.36 3.09 -3.11
C SER A 65 14.19 1.86 -4.00
N SER A 66 12.98 1.66 -4.53
CA SER A 66 12.71 0.69 -5.58
C SER A 66 11.83 1.29 -6.65
N ARG A 67 12.15 0.98 -7.90
CA ARG A 67 11.25 1.21 -9.02
C ARG A 67 10.22 0.08 -9.05
N PHE A 68 9.00 0.40 -9.43
CA PHE A 68 7.98 -0.63 -9.57
C PHE A 68 7.27 -0.56 -10.93
N LYS A 69 6.70 -1.68 -11.34
CA LYS A 69 5.82 -1.82 -12.50
C LYS A 69 4.68 -2.76 -12.15
N ILE A 70 3.45 -2.33 -12.38
CA ILE A 70 2.25 -3.17 -12.23
C ILE A 70 1.88 -3.74 -13.60
N ASP A 71 1.57 -5.03 -13.63
CA ASP A 71 1.00 -5.75 -14.76
C ASP A 71 -0.30 -6.43 -14.30
N PHE A 72 -1.46 -5.85 -14.68
CA PHE A 72 -2.77 -6.44 -14.36
C PHE A 72 -3.07 -7.63 -15.26
N ASP A 73 -3.73 -8.64 -14.68
CA ASP A 73 -4.26 -9.81 -15.41
C ASP A 73 -5.54 -9.43 -16.14
N ASP A 74 -5.44 -9.17 -17.43
CA ASP A 74 -6.57 -8.81 -18.30
C ASP A 74 -7.67 -9.88 -18.33
N THR A 75 -7.39 -11.12 -17.93
CA THR A 75 -8.42 -12.17 -17.85
C THR A 75 -9.37 -11.98 -16.67
N LYS A 76 -8.99 -11.19 -15.67
CA LYS A 76 -9.81 -10.85 -14.50
C LYS A 76 -10.64 -9.59 -14.72
N PHE A 77 -10.12 -8.64 -15.50
CA PHE A 77 -10.79 -7.39 -15.81
C PHE A 77 -11.58 -7.52 -17.12
N THR A 78 -12.70 -8.21 -17.05
CA THR A 78 -13.49 -8.60 -18.23
C THR A 78 -14.52 -7.56 -18.67
N GLN A 79 -14.83 -6.59 -17.81
CA GLN A 79 -15.79 -5.52 -18.08
C GLN A 79 -15.09 -4.20 -18.39
N TYR A 80 -15.74 -3.37 -19.20
CA TYR A 80 -15.24 -2.04 -19.54
C TYR A 80 -16.34 -1.02 -19.29
N PHE A 81 -15.97 0.06 -18.64
CA PHE A 81 -16.90 1.13 -18.36
C PHE A 81 -17.12 2.00 -19.61
N LEU A 82 -18.37 2.06 -20.11
CA LEU A 82 -18.79 2.96 -21.20
C LEU A 82 -17.88 2.98 -22.45
N SER A 83 -17.43 1.86 -22.97
CA SER A 83 -16.48 1.81 -24.08
C SER A 83 -15.12 2.49 -23.82
N MET A 84 -14.87 3.00 -22.62
CA MET A 84 -13.59 3.53 -22.21
C MET A 84 -12.69 2.36 -21.80
N ARG A 85 -11.89 1.89 -22.71
CA ARG A 85 -11.05 0.69 -22.53
C ARG A 85 -9.92 0.88 -21.51
N GLU A 86 -9.67 2.13 -21.12
CA GLU A 86 -8.75 2.49 -20.05
C GLU A 86 -9.26 2.03 -18.67
N PHE A 87 -10.59 1.99 -18.49
CA PHE A 87 -11.20 1.53 -17.24
C PHE A 87 -11.54 0.04 -17.33
N LYS A 88 -10.61 -0.77 -16.87
CA LYS A 88 -10.78 -2.22 -16.78
C LYS A 88 -11.46 -2.57 -15.47
N CYS A 89 -12.52 -3.39 -15.54
CA CYS A 89 -13.39 -3.65 -14.40
C CYS A 89 -13.53 -5.13 -14.08
N ILE A 90 -13.72 -5.41 -12.81
CA ILE A 90 -14.13 -6.70 -12.25
C ILE A 90 -15.60 -6.55 -11.86
N GLU A 91 -16.45 -7.52 -12.24
CA GLU A 91 -17.89 -7.52 -11.95
C GLU A 91 -18.22 -8.55 -10.87
N GLY A 92 -19.06 -8.15 -9.93
CA GLY A 92 -19.57 -8.98 -8.85
C GLY A 92 -20.68 -8.25 -8.09
N PRO A 93 -20.77 -8.35 -6.77
CA PRO A 93 -21.68 -7.55 -5.94
C PRO A 93 -21.51 -6.04 -6.15
N GLU A 94 -20.30 -5.62 -6.45
CA GLU A 94 -19.95 -4.30 -6.97
C GLU A 94 -19.23 -4.46 -8.31
N ILE A 95 -19.19 -3.41 -9.11
CA ILE A 95 -18.27 -3.28 -10.23
C ILE A 95 -17.09 -2.45 -9.72
N LEU A 96 -15.90 -3.03 -9.74
CA LEU A 96 -14.66 -2.36 -9.36
C LEU A 96 -13.79 -2.15 -10.59
N CYS A 97 -13.54 -0.90 -10.96
CA CYS A 97 -12.76 -0.54 -12.13
C CYS A 97 -11.44 0.08 -11.71
N HIS A 98 -10.34 -0.40 -12.27
CA HIS A 98 -9.04 0.27 -12.15
C HIS A 98 -9.08 1.59 -12.91
N VAL A 99 -8.55 2.64 -12.29
CA VAL A 99 -8.44 4.00 -12.86
C VAL A 99 -6.97 4.35 -12.96
N PRO A 100 -6.39 4.34 -14.17
CA PRO A 100 -5.01 4.79 -14.33
C PRO A 100 -4.84 6.23 -13.83
N TYR A 101 -3.82 6.48 -13.00
CA TYR A 101 -3.50 7.83 -12.58
C TYR A 101 -3.12 8.67 -13.80
N PRO A 102 -3.79 9.80 -14.07
CA PRO A 102 -3.70 10.47 -15.36
C PRO A 102 -2.46 11.36 -15.52
N TYR A 103 -1.66 11.53 -14.48
CA TYR A 103 -0.49 12.39 -14.47
C TYR A 103 0.81 11.59 -14.33
N PRO A 104 1.97 12.23 -14.56
CA PRO A 104 3.25 11.56 -14.38
C PRO A 104 3.37 10.91 -13.01
N ASN A 105 3.68 9.62 -12.99
CA ASN A 105 4.01 8.85 -11.80
C ASN A 105 5.46 8.38 -11.95
N PRO A 106 6.39 8.77 -11.06
CA PRO A 106 7.77 8.34 -11.13
C PRO A 106 7.97 6.84 -10.93
N ARG A 107 6.94 6.15 -10.37
CA ARG A 107 6.97 4.72 -10.06
C ARG A 107 8.16 4.31 -9.20
N VAL A 108 8.41 5.12 -8.20
CA VAL A 108 9.45 4.91 -7.20
C VAL A 108 8.81 4.88 -5.83
N VAL A 109 9.22 3.93 -5.01
CA VAL A 109 8.79 3.79 -3.61
C VAL A 109 10.00 3.63 -2.70
N THR A 110 9.79 3.95 -1.43
CA THR A 110 10.74 3.68 -0.35
C THR A 110 10.02 2.97 0.79
N ALA A 111 10.76 2.48 1.76
CA ALA A 111 10.16 1.90 2.98
C ALA A 111 9.28 2.90 3.77
N ARG A 112 9.41 4.20 3.50
CA ARG A 112 8.67 5.27 4.20
C ARG A 112 7.62 5.95 3.36
N ASP A 113 7.65 5.74 2.04
CA ASP A 113 6.73 6.37 1.10
C ASP A 113 6.31 5.38 0.01
N LEU A 114 5.06 4.95 0.08
CA LEU A 114 4.41 4.02 -0.85
C LEU A 114 3.36 4.74 -1.71
N SER A 115 3.24 6.06 -1.59
CA SER A 115 2.14 6.83 -2.18
C SER A 115 2.04 6.68 -3.70
N TRP A 116 3.16 6.60 -4.41
CA TRP A 116 3.14 6.39 -5.85
C TRP A 116 2.63 5.01 -6.27
N LEU A 117 2.90 3.97 -5.48
CA LEU A 117 2.33 2.64 -5.70
C LEU A 117 0.82 2.65 -5.42
N GLU A 118 0.38 3.34 -4.38
CA GLU A 118 -1.04 3.51 -4.06
C GLU A 118 -1.77 4.24 -5.19
N HIS A 119 -1.12 5.20 -5.88
CA HIS A 119 -1.69 5.93 -7.02
C HIS A 119 -1.75 5.11 -8.31
N ASP A 120 -0.94 4.09 -8.49
CA ASP A 120 -1.11 3.11 -9.57
C ASP A 120 -2.17 2.03 -9.24
N LEU A 121 -2.72 2.04 -8.01
CA LEU A 121 -3.79 1.16 -7.51
C LEU A 121 -5.07 1.94 -7.19
N LEU A 122 -5.41 2.94 -8.00
CA LEU A 122 -6.66 3.67 -7.87
C LEU A 122 -7.80 2.88 -8.51
N PHE A 123 -8.95 2.90 -7.86
CA PHE A 123 -10.15 2.26 -8.37
C PHE A 123 -11.36 3.19 -8.24
N VAL A 124 -12.38 2.92 -9.02
CA VAL A 124 -13.73 3.45 -8.84
C VAL A 124 -14.68 2.27 -8.67
N TYR A 125 -15.62 2.39 -7.76
CA TYR A 125 -16.65 1.36 -7.56
C TYR A 125 -18.04 1.88 -7.87
N LYS A 126 -18.94 0.95 -8.26
CA LYS A 126 -20.37 1.22 -8.42
C LYS A 126 -21.16 -0.06 -8.19
N ARG A 127 -22.46 0.07 -7.85
CA ARG A 127 -23.36 -1.07 -7.88
C ARG A 127 -23.70 -1.42 -9.33
N PRO A 128 -23.94 -2.69 -9.67
CA PRO A 128 -24.31 -3.09 -11.03
C PRO A 128 -25.52 -2.35 -11.59
N ALA A 129 -26.51 -2.03 -10.73
CA ALA A 129 -27.72 -1.30 -11.11
C ALA A 129 -27.53 0.21 -11.30
N ASP A 130 -26.41 0.79 -10.87
CA ASP A 130 -26.19 2.23 -11.01
C ASP A 130 -25.85 2.57 -12.45
N TYR A 131 -26.52 3.59 -12.98
CA TYR A 131 -26.18 4.13 -14.29
C TYR A 131 -24.91 4.98 -14.19
N GLY A 132 -23.95 4.69 -15.04
CA GLY A 132 -22.67 5.41 -15.04
C GLY A 132 -21.78 5.12 -13.81
N ALA A 133 -20.57 5.63 -13.78
CA ALA A 133 -19.73 5.73 -12.58
C ALA A 133 -19.75 7.16 -12.07
N LYS A 134 -19.62 7.31 -10.76
CA LYS A 134 -19.38 8.60 -10.12
C LYS A 134 -17.94 8.63 -9.70
N MET A 135 -17.17 9.60 -10.18
CA MET A 135 -15.74 9.70 -9.85
C MET A 135 -15.51 9.98 -8.35
N ALA A 136 -16.49 10.58 -7.66
CA ALA A 136 -16.51 10.68 -6.20
C ALA A 136 -16.57 9.31 -5.47
N HIS A 137 -16.83 8.21 -6.16
CA HIS A 137 -16.75 6.85 -5.62
C HIS A 137 -15.36 6.22 -5.87
N GLY A 138 -14.32 7.01 -5.74
CA GLY A 138 -12.95 6.54 -5.84
C GLY A 138 -12.51 5.73 -4.62
N LEU A 139 -11.58 4.83 -4.84
CA LEU A 139 -10.88 4.05 -3.82
C LEU A 139 -9.39 4.12 -4.03
N VAL A 140 -8.67 4.27 -2.93
CA VAL A 140 -7.23 4.02 -2.81
C VAL A 140 -7.00 3.02 -1.68
N TYR A 141 -6.00 2.17 -1.81
CA TYR A 141 -5.61 1.28 -0.71
C TYR A 141 -4.41 1.88 0.01
N SER A 142 -4.60 2.25 1.28
CA SER A 142 -3.49 2.71 2.12
C SER A 142 -2.61 1.53 2.50
N LEU A 143 -1.42 1.49 1.95
CA LEU A 143 -0.49 0.38 2.07
C LEU A 143 0.35 0.49 3.35
N THR A 144 0.53 -0.64 4.00
CA THR A 144 1.47 -0.82 5.12
C THR A 144 2.39 -1.98 4.78
N MET A 145 3.69 -1.77 4.95
CA MET A 145 4.70 -2.80 4.71
C MET A 145 4.59 -3.95 5.71
N THR A 146 4.81 -5.17 5.24
CA THR A 146 4.97 -6.39 6.04
C THR A 146 6.41 -6.91 5.92
N SER A 147 6.69 -8.10 6.40
CA SER A 147 8.03 -8.71 6.30
C SER A 147 8.50 -8.94 4.87
N ASP A 148 7.57 -9.20 3.94
CA ASP A 148 7.85 -9.68 2.59
C ASP A 148 6.94 -9.08 1.52
N GLY A 149 6.10 -8.10 1.90
CA GLY A 149 5.16 -7.46 0.99
C GLY A 149 4.40 -6.33 1.64
N PHE A 150 3.11 -6.20 1.33
CA PHE A 150 2.27 -5.11 1.81
C PHE A 150 0.85 -5.60 2.09
N ILE A 151 0.18 -4.93 3.03
CA ILE A 151 -1.26 -5.01 3.23
C ILE A 151 -1.86 -3.61 3.06
N GLY A 152 -2.95 -3.51 2.29
CA GLY A 152 -3.66 -2.26 2.02
C GLY A 152 -5.09 -2.29 2.53
N LYS A 153 -5.52 -1.19 3.15
CA LYS A 153 -6.91 -0.97 3.56
C LYS A 153 -7.56 0.06 2.66
N PRO A 154 -8.81 -0.15 2.21
CA PRO A 154 -9.49 0.78 1.33
C PRO A 154 -9.83 2.08 2.05
N GLN A 155 -9.60 3.19 1.36
CA GLN A 155 -10.03 4.53 1.75
C GLN A 155 -10.78 5.15 0.58
N SER A 156 -11.84 5.90 0.87
CA SER A 156 -12.58 6.64 -0.15
C SER A 156 -11.83 7.90 -0.54
N ILE A 157 -11.87 8.21 -1.83
CA ILE A 157 -11.32 9.43 -2.41
C ILE A 157 -12.32 9.99 -3.43
N ASP A 158 -12.22 11.27 -3.72
CA ASP A 158 -12.96 11.90 -4.83
C ASP A 158 -12.03 12.06 -6.04
N LEU A 159 -12.22 11.22 -7.06
CA LEU A 159 -11.41 11.28 -8.28
C LEU A 159 -11.70 12.53 -9.13
N ASP A 160 -12.80 13.26 -8.88
CA ASP A 160 -13.06 14.55 -9.54
C ASP A 160 -12.03 15.62 -9.13
N GLU A 161 -11.38 15.45 -7.97
CA GLU A 161 -10.31 16.37 -7.51
C GLU A 161 -9.07 16.35 -8.42
N ILE A 162 -8.86 15.27 -9.17
CA ILE A 162 -7.79 15.17 -10.18
C ILE A 162 -8.29 15.29 -11.62
N ALA A 163 -9.50 15.82 -11.84
CA ALA A 163 -9.98 16.13 -13.19
C ALA A 163 -9.17 17.23 -13.87
N SER A 164 -8.47 18.05 -13.08
CA SER A 164 -7.46 19.00 -13.55
C SER A 164 -6.10 18.69 -12.91
N PRO A 165 -4.97 19.01 -13.58
CA PRO A 165 -3.66 18.73 -13.03
C PRO A 165 -3.46 19.38 -11.65
N PRO A 166 -2.92 18.63 -10.66
CA PRO A 166 -2.50 19.21 -9.40
C PRO A 166 -1.44 20.30 -9.60
N ALA A 167 -1.38 21.25 -8.69
CA ALA A 167 -0.37 22.32 -8.72
C ALA A 167 1.07 21.77 -8.58
N ASP A 168 1.24 20.68 -7.86
CA ASP A 168 2.50 19.96 -7.72
C ASP A 168 2.35 18.55 -8.31
N LEU A 169 3.07 18.29 -9.39
CA LEU A 169 3.15 16.96 -10.03
C LEU A 169 4.27 16.08 -9.46
N GLY A 170 5.10 16.62 -8.58
CA GLY A 170 6.19 15.89 -7.93
C GLY A 170 5.77 15.15 -6.67
N THR A 171 4.55 15.41 -6.18
CA THR A 171 3.98 14.78 -4.99
C THR A 171 2.70 14.03 -5.37
N ALA A 172 2.51 12.85 -4.83
CA ALA A 172 1.28 12.07 -4.99
C ALA A 172 0.09 12.83 -4.41
N PHE A 173 -0.99 13.02 -5.19
CA PHE A 173 -2.09 13.94 -4.85
C PHE A 173 -2.91 13.47 -3.66
N PHE A 174 -3.37 12.22 -3.69
CA PHE A 174 -4.25 11.70 -2.64
C PHE A 174 -3.44 11.40 -1.36
N THR A 175 -3.24 12.42 -0.55
CA THR A 175 -2.64 12.34 0.79
C THR A 175 -3.72 12.16 1.86
N GLY A 176 -3.36 12.18 3.14
CA GLY A 176 -4.28 11.94 4.25
C GLY A 176 -5.49 12.86 4.29
N GLU A 177 -5.38 14.10 3.83
CA GLU A 177 -6.51 15.08 3.82
C GLU A 177 -7.54 14.80 2.72
N HIS A 178 -7.15 14.08 1.65
CA HIS A 178 -8.02 13.70 0.55
C HIS A 178 -8.57 12.27 0.70
N ARG A 179 -8.34 11.61 1.85
CA ARG A 179 -8.70 10.21 2.09
C ARG A 179 -9.66 10.08 3.24
N TYR A 180 -10.75 9.38 3.02
CA TYR A 180 -11.82 9.21 3.98
C TYR A 180 -11.94 7.76 4.42
N HIS A 181 -12.21 7.55 5.69
CA HIS A 181 -12.39 6.23 6.26
C HIS A 181 -13.59 5.51 5.66
N ILE A 182 -13.42 4.24 5.34
CA ILE A 182 -14.49 3.33 4.93
C ILE A 182 -14.80 2.39 6.10
N GLN A 183 -16.08 2.23 6.41
CA GLN A 183 -16.50 1.27 7.42
C GLN A 183 -16.24 -0.16 6.92
N PRO A 184 -15.62 -1.05 7.75
CA PRO A 184 -15.47 -2.45 7.41
C PRO A 184 -16.81 -3.10 7.02
N GLY A 185 -16.80 -4.08 6.12
CA GLY A 185 -18.00 -4.77 5.65
C GLY A 185 -18.90 -3.96 4.71
N THR A 186 -18.42 -2.82 4.18
CA THR A 186 -19.22 -1.98 3.27
C THR A 186 -18.76 -2.05 1.84
N ARG A 187 -17.60 -2.65 1.58
CA ARG A 187 -17.04 -2.84 0.23
C ARG A 187 -16.88 -4.31 -0.08
N TRP A 188 -17.06 -4.64 -1.35
CA TRP A 188 -16.84 -6.01 -1.85
C TRP A 188 -15.42 -6.49 -1.56
N PHE A 189 -14.42 -5.65 -1.85
CA PHE A 189 -13.03 -5.93 -1.49
C PHE A 189 -12.62 -5.09 -0.28
N GLU A 190 -12.35 -5.77 0.83
CA GLU A 190 -12.03 -5.15 2.12
C GLU A 190 -10.55 -4.84 2.32
N SER A 191 -9.70 -5.50 1.54
CA SER A 191 -8.25 -5.25 1.58
C SER A 191 -7.57 -5.71 0.30
N VAL A 192 -6.34 -5.25 0.12
CA VAL A 192 -5.40 -5.76 -0.87
C VAL A 192 -4.15 -6.27 -0.13
N THR A 193 -3.58 -7.38 -0.59
CA THR A 193 -2.21 -7.76 -0.24
C THR A 193 -1.34 -7.71 -1.49
N ILE A 194 -0.08 -7.37 -1.28
CA ILE A 194 0.98 -7.54 -2.27
C ILE A 194 1.95 -8.53 -1.63
N GLU A 195 1.99 -9.76 -2.14
CA GLU A 195 2.66 -10.89 -1.49
C GLU A 195 3.61 -11.61 -2.46
N PRO A 196 4.60 -12.38 -1.97
CA PRO A 196 5.53 -13.08 -2.84
C PRO A 196 4.81 -13.89 -3.92
N HIS A 197 5.28 -13.76 -5.16
CA HIS A 197 4.73 -14.48 -6.31
C HIS A 197 4.91 -16.00 -6.15
N ARG A 198 3.84 -16.76 -6.38
CA ARG A 198 3.79 -18.23 -6.22
C ARG A 198 3.82 -18.94 -7.56
#